data_9ce5cab55f66a50be17ef26afdc5e86d
#
_entry.id   9ce5cab55f66a50be17ef26afdc5e86d
#
_cell.length_a   1.000
_cell.length_b   1.000
_cell.length_c   1.000
_cell.angle_alpha   90.00
_cell.angle_beta   90.00
_cell.angle_gamma   90.00
#
_symmetry.space_group_name_H-M   'P 1'
#
loop_
_entity.id
_entity.type
_entity.pdbx_description
1 polymer ?
#
loop_
_entity_poly.entity_id
_entity_poly.type
_entity_poly.pdbx_seq_one_letter_code
_entity_poly.pdbx_strand_id
1 'polypeptide(L)'
;MTKQELVAKMQENQAWVPGKTVKLDFGDEGLILLDGAANQVSENDSPADTTIKTSWDDWQKMAAGELDGMTAFMTGKLKIEGDMSNAMQLQGVLAKLRG
;
A
#
# COMPACT_ATOMS: atom_id res chain seq x y z
N MET A 1 -7.21 9.41 -9.83
CA MET A 1 -6.86 9.66 -8.41
C MET A 1 -5.42 10.11 -8.31
N THR A 2 -5.14 11.14 -7.52
CA THR A 2 -3.77 11.59 -7.27
C THR A 2 -3.23 10.89 -6.02
N LYS A 3 -1.90 10.94 -5.85
CA LYS A 3 -1.27 10.36 -4.65
C LYS A 3 -1.75 11.08 -3.38
N GLN A 4 -1.94 12.40 -3.43
CA GLN A 4 -2.45 13.16 -2.31
C GLN A 4 -3.87 12.74 -1.91
N GLU A 5 -4.71 12.48 -2.90
CA GLU A 5 -6.06 11.98 -2.64
C GLU A 5 -6.02 10.60 -1.99
N LEU A 6 -5.11 9.74 -2.44
CA LEU A 6 -4.93 8.42 -1.87
C LEU A 6 -4.44 8.49 -0.42
N VAL A 7 -3.47 9.36 -0.12
CA VAL A 7 -2.98 9.57 1.24
C VAL A 7 -4.12 10.00 2.16
N ALA A 8 -4.92 10.98 1.73
CA ALA A 8 -6.04 11.47 2.53
C ALA A 8 -7.08 10.37 2.76
N LYS A 9 -7.40 9.60 1.73
CA LYS A 9 -8.36 8.51 1.84
C LYS A 9 -7.87 7.41 2.78
N MET A 10 -6.60 7.07 2.70
CA MET A 10 -6.00 6.06 3.56
C MET A 10 -5.96 6.53 5.02
N GLN A 11 -5.62 7.79 5.26
CA GLN A 11 -5.63 8.35 6.62
C GLN A 11 -7.04 8.35 7.20
N GLU A 12 -8.02 8.76 6.42
CA GLU A 12 -9.41 8.83 6.85
C GLU A 12 -9.96 7.44 7.20
N ASN A 13 -9.57 6.42 6.43
CA ASN A 13 -10.05 5.05 6.62
C ASN A 13 -9.11 4.20 7.48
N GLN A 14 -8.08 4.81 8.04
CA GLN A 14 -7.11 4.12 8.90
C GLN A 14 -6.52 2.88 8.21
N ALA A 15 -6.07 3.07 6.97
CA ALA A 15 -5.61 1.98 6.11
C ALA A 15 -4.17 1.59 6.42
N TRP A 16 -3.93 1.05 7.60
CA TRP A 16 -2.63 0.54 8.02
C TRP A 16 -2.80 -0.77 8.77
N VAL A 17 -1.70 -1.51 8.92
CA VAL A 17 -1.68 -2.73 9.73
C VAL A 17 -1.34 -2.31 11.17
N PRO A 18 -2.21 -2.54 12.16
CA PRO A 18 -1.97 -2.08 13.53
C PRO A 18 -0.64 -2.56 14.08
N GLY A 19 0.15 -1.62 14.62
CA GLY A 19 1.44 -1.91 15.23
C GLY A 19 2.57 -2.19 14.27
N LYS A 20 2.32 -2.12 12.96
CA LYS A 20 3.31 -2.41 11.92
C LYS A 20 3.44 -1.24 10.95
N THR A 21 4.57 -1.19 10.25
CA THR A 21 4.79 -0.17 9.21
C THR A 21 4.89 -0.86 7.86
N VAL A 22 4.17 -0.31 6.89
CA VAL A 22 4.20 -0.79 5.50
C VAL A 22 4.46 0.40 4.58
N LYS A 23 5.45 0.26 3.72
CA LYS A 23 5.78 1.28 2.74
C LYS A 23 5.26 0.85 1.38
N LEU A 24 4.54 1.75 0.71
CA LEU A 24 4.11 1.56 -0.67
C LEU A 24 5.06 2.38 -1.55
N ASP A 25 5.89 1.71 -2.33
CA ASP A 25 6.88 2.35 -3.19
C ASP A 25 6.38 2.30 -4.63
N PHE A 26 6.07 3.47 -5.19
CA PHE A 26 5.55 3.61 -6.55
C PHE A 26 6.63 4.03 -7.55
N GLY A 27 7.90 3.94 -7.18
CA GLY A 27 8.98 4.34 -8.05
C GLY A 27 9.00 5.85 -8.27
N ASP A 28 8.89 6.28 -9.52
CA ASP A 28 8.98 7.70 -9.88
C ASP A 28 7.89 8.55 -9.27
N GLU A 29 6.75 7.96 -8.94
CA GLU A 29 5.65 8.69 -8.31
C GLU A 29 5.84 8.90 -6.81
N GLY A 30 6.91 8.36 -6.25
CA GLY A 30 7.22 8.49 -4.83
C GLY A 30 6.68 7.32 -4.01
N LEU A 31 6.44 7.57 -2.73
CA LEU A 31 6.03 6.51 -1.81
C LEU A 31 4.99 7.01 -0.81
N ILE A 32 4.31 6.05 -0.17
CA ILE A 32 3.41 6.31 0.95
C ILE A 32 3.81 5.37 2.08
N LEU A 33 3.97 5.91 3.29
CA LEU A 33 4.26 5.12 4.48
C LEU A 33 2.99 4.97 5.30
N LEU A 34 2.56 3.72 5.51
CA LEU A 34 1.41 3.39 6.34
C LEU A 34 1.93 2.96 7.71
N ASP A 35 1.93 3.90 8.65
CA ASP A 35 2.50 3.69 9.98
C ASP A 35 1.41 3.30 10.97
N GLY A 36 1.23 2.00 11.18
CA GLY A 36 0.24 1.46 12.11
C GLY A 36 0.64 1.61 13.57
N ALA A 37 1.92 1.87 13.85
CA ALA A 37 2.38 2.13 15.22
C ALA A 37 2.02 3.55 15.66
N ALA A 38 2.13 4.52 14.75
CA ALA A 38 1.81 5.92 15.00
C ALA A 38 0.39 6.31 14.58
N ASN A 39 -0.34 5.40 13.94
CA ASN A 39 -1.67 5.65 13.36
C ASN A 39 -1.64 6.82 12.39
N GLN A 40 -0.70 6.78 11.47
CA GLN A 40 -0.45 7.89 10.55
C GLN A 40 -0.10 7.39 9.15
N VAL A 41 -0.62 8.10 8.15
CA VAL A 41 -0.24 7.90 6.76
C VAL A 41 0.59 9.12 6.33
N SER A 42 1.78 8.88 5.79
CA SER A 42 2.69 9.96 5.40
C SER A 42 3.42 9.60 4.12
N GLU A 43 4.23 10.52 3.63
CA GLU A 43 5.11 10.30 2.47
C GLU A 43 6.58 10.25 2.90
N ASN A 44 6.83 9.97 4.17
CA ASN A 44 8.20 9.88 4.70
C ASN A 44 8.88 8.59 4.24
N ASP A 45 10.11 8.69 3.79
CA ASP A 45 10.92 7.54 3.42
C ASP A 45 11.67 7.02 4.64
N SER A 46 10.93 6.35 5.52
CA SER A 46 11.47 5.75 6.73
C SER A 46 11.54 4.24 6.58
N PRO A 47 12.41 3.55 7.35
CA PRO A 47 12.41 2.08 7.35
C PRO A 47 11.04 1.54 7.72
N ALA A 48 10.65 0.45 7.07
CA ALA A 48 9.36 -0.18 7.30
C ALA A 48 9.53 -1.69 7.48
N ASP A 49 8.58 -2.30 8.20
CA ASP A 49 8.56 -3.76 8.39
C ASP A 49 8.35 -4.49 7.06
N THR A 50 7.58 -3.87 6.17
CA THR A 50 7.29 -4.42 4.84
C THR A 50 7.28 -3.30 3.82
N THR A 51 7.85 -3.56 2.65
CA THR A 51 7.81 -2.65 1.52
C THR A 51 7.13 -3.34 0.34
N ILE A 52 6.12 -2.69 -0.21
CA ILE A 52 5.41 -3.17 -1.39
C ILE A 52 5.79 -2.25 -2.55
N LYS A 53 6.40 -2.84 -3.58
CA LYS A 53 6.83 -2.11 -4.77
C LYS A 53 5.92 -2.44 -5.94
N THR A 54 5.31 -1.41 -6.51
CA THR A 54 4.45 -1.54 -7.69
C THR A 54 4.43 -0.20 -8.41
N SER A 55 4.07 -0.18 -9.69
CA SER A 55 3.92 1.08 -10.39
C SER A 55 2.62 1.77 -9.96
N TRP A 56 2.58 3.09 -10.14
CA TRP A 56 1.35 3.85 -9.84
C TRP A 56 0.18 3.37 -10.70
N ASP A 57 0.44 3.06 -11.97
CA ASP A 57 -0.60 2.55 -12.87
C ASP A 57 -1.16 1.22 -12.38
N ASP A 58 -0.28 0.29 -11.99
CA ASP A 58 -0.71 -1.02 -11.49
C ASP A 58 -1.46 -0.87 -10.17
N TRP A 59 -1.02 0.04 -9.31
CA TRP A 59 -1.71 0.34 -8.06
C TRP A 59 -3.14 0.81 -8.31
N GLN A 60 -3.31 1.73 -9.27
CA GLN A 60 -4.64 2.23 -9.61
C GLN A 60 -5.55 1.14 -10.16
N LYS A 61 -5.00 0.23 -10.96
CA LYS A 61 -5.75 -0.93 -11.47
C LYS A 61 -6.18 -1.85 -10.33
N MET A 62 -5.31 -2.07 -9.36
CA MET A 62 -5.66 -2.88 -8.19
C MET A 62 -6.74 -2.19 -7.35
N ALA A 63 -6.62 -0.88 -7.15
CA ALA A 63 -7.60 -0.10 -6.40
C ALA A 63 -8.97 -0.08 -7.09
N ALA A 64 -8.99 -0.13 -8.41
CA ALA A 64 -10.23 -0.17 -9.19
C ALA A 64 -10.81 -1.59 -9.32
N GLY A 65 -10.09 -2.60 -8.86
CA GLY A 65 -10.51 -3.99 -8.98
C GLY A 65 -10.22 -4.61 -10.34
N GLU A 66 -9.48 -3.92 -11.21
CA GLU A 66 -9.12 -4.39 -12.55
C GLU A 66 -7.93 -5.34 -12.54
N LEU A 67 -7.11 -5.27 -11.50
CA LEU A 67 -5.93 -6.12 -11.35
C LEU A 67 -5.94 -6.72 -9.96
N ASP A 68 -5.93 -8.04 -9.88
CA ASP A 68 -5.85 -8.75 -8.61
C ASP A 68 -4.43 -8.67 -8.04
N GLY A 69 -4.30 -8.40 -6.74
CA GLY A 69 -3.00 -8.30 -6.09
C GLY A 69 -2.18 -9.57 -6.17
N MET A 70 -2.81 -10.74 -6.06
CA MET A 70 -2.11 -12.03 -6.18
C MET A 70 -1.58 -12.20 -7.61
N THR A 71 -2.38 -11.88 -8.62
CA THR A 71 -1.96 -11.93 -10.02
C THR A 71 -0.80 -10.96 -10.27
N ALA A 72 -0.89 -9.75 -9.73
CA ALA A 72 0.17 -8.76 -9.86
C ALA A 72 1.48 -9.27 -9.25
N PHE A 73 1.40 -9.91 -8.09
CA PHE A 73 2.57 -10.50 -7.43
C PHE A 73 3.18 -11.62 -8.28
N MET A 74 2.35 -12.52 -8.78
CA MET A 74 2.80 -13.67 -9.57
C MET A 74 3.41 -13.28 -10.92
N THR A 75 2.93 -12.18 -11.51
CA THR A 75 3.42 -11.70 -12.81
C THR A 75 4.56 -10.69 -12.69
N GLY A 76 5.03 -10.41 -11.46
CA GLY A 76 6.13 -9.49 -11.23
C GLY A 76 5.77 -8.01 -11.27
N LYS A 77 4.50 -7.68 -11.34
CA LYS A 77 4.03 -6.28 -11.30
C LYS A 77 4.02 -5.72 -9.90
N LEU A 78 4.03 -6.58 -8.91
CA LEU A 78 4.06 -6.19 -7.50
C LEU A 78 5.14 -7.02 -6.80
N LYS A 79 6.02 -6.35 -6.06
CA LYS A 79 7.08 -7.01 -5.30
C LYS A 79 6.91 -6.68 -3.83
N ILE A 80 7.19 -7.67 -2.98
CA ILE A 80 7.07 -7.52 -1.53
C ILE A 80 8.43 -7.80 -0.92
N GLU A 81 8.92 -6.86 -0.11
CA GLU A 81 10.14 -7.01 0.67
C GLU A 81 9.79 -6.95 2.14
N GLY A 82 10.42 -7.80 2.95
CA GLY A 82 10.16 -7.87 4.38
C GLY A 82 9.08 -8.88 4.72
N ASP A 83 8.28 -8.57 5.73
CA ASP A 83 7.28 -9.50 6.26
C ASP A 83 6.06 -9.59 5.33
N MET A 84 5.90 -10.74 4.69
CA MET A 84 4.79 -11.00 3.77
C MET A 84 3.42 -10.99 4.45
N SER A 85 3.36 -11.35 5.73
CA SER A 85 2.08 -11.38 6.43
C SER A 85 1.48 -9.98 6.59
N ASN A 86 2.32 -8.95 6.72
CA ASN A 86 1.84 -7.57 6.77
C ASN A 86 1.22 -7.15 5.43
N ALA A 87 1.81 -7.58 4.32
CA ALA A 87 1.26 -7.31 3.00
C ALA A 87 -0.11 -7.97 2.81
N MET A 88 -0.26 -9.20 3.28
CA MET A 88 -1.52 -9.92 3.21
C MET A 88 -2.61 -9.25 4.06
N GLN A 89 -2.26 -8.82 5.26
CA GLN A 89 -3.18 -8.07 6.12
C GLN A 89 -3.60 -6.76 5.47
N LEU A 90 -2.65 -6.07 4.84
CA LEU A 90 -2.93 -4.81 4.16
C LEU A 90 -3.91 -5.00 3.00
N GLN A 91 -3.83 -6.12 2.28
CA GLN A 91 -4.78 -6.40 1.20
C GLN A 91 -6.22 -6.40 1.73
N GLY A 92 -6.44 -7.01 2.89
CA GLY A 92 -7.77 -7.01 3.51
C GLY A 92 -8.22 -5.61 3.91
N VAL A 93 -7.30 -4.78 4.40
CA VAL A 93 -7.60 -3.39 4.74
C VAL A 93 -7.95 -2.58 3.49
N LEU A 94 -7.16 -2.75 2.41
CA LEU A 94 -7.38 -2.01 1.17
C LEU A 94 -8.68 -2.43 0.47
N ALA A 95 -9.11 -3.67 0.62
CA ALA A 95 -10.36 -4.12 0.06
C ALA A 95 -11.55 -3.33 0.62
N LYS A 96 -11.46 -2.86 1.86
CA LYS A 96 -12.50 -2.05 2.49
C LYS A 96 -12.61 -0.65 1.86
N LEU A 97 -11.51 -0.15 1.28
CA LEU A 97 -11.51 1.16 0.64
C LEU A 97 -12.30 1.17 -0.66
N ARG A 98 -12.42 0.02 -1.32
CA ARG A 98 -13.16 -0.12 -2.58
C ARG A 98 -14.65 -0.27 -2.36
N GLY A 99 -15.00 -0.79 -1.22
CA GLY A 99 -16.33 -1.18 -0.89
C GLY A 99 -17.09 -0.20 -0.11
#